data_ee2b5ed58412fb952e4792e9b3cf9d5c
#
_entry.id   ee2b5ed58412fb952e4792e9b3cf9d5c
#
_cell.length_a   1.000
_cell.length_b   1.000
_cell.length_c   1.000
_cell.angle_alpha   90.00
_cell.angle_beta   90.00
_cell.angle_gamma   90.00
#
_symmetry.space_group_name_H-M   'P 1'
#
loop_
_entity.id
_entity.type
_entity.pdbx_description
1 polymer ?
#
loop_
_entity_poly.entity_id
_entity_poly.type
_entity_poly.pdbx_seq_one_letter_code
_entity_poly.pdbx_strand_id
1 'polypeptide(L)'
;MLTISVSSEFSERVPQFRGAFLEVTVQNSATSPELWAEIEASCEKLQADFTTETIKSRSSIAATRAAYKACGKDPSRYRPASEQLSRRVLQGKALYSVDTLVDLGNLVSIFSGYPTGLLDADKIVGTSVELGIGRADEPYEGIGRGRLNIEGLPVYRDAVGAIASPTSDSTRTMLSPTTCRLLFIIHGYDGDEQLLQESIDLAQDLLQRYAHAGEARIVKF
;
A
#
# COMPACT_ATOMS: atom_id res chain seq x y z
N MET A 1 5.58 17.40 9.77
CA MET A 1 4.21 17.11 9.30
C MET A 1 4.24 17.11 7.78
N LEU A 2 3.91 15.97 7.15
CA LEU A 2 3.96 15.84 5.70
C LEU A 2 2.66 16.37 5.08
N THR A 3 2.76 17.09 3.96
CA THR A 3 1.61 17.44 3.13
C THR A 3 1.54 16.48 1.94
N ILE A 4 0.32 16.23 1.44
CA ILE A 4 0.10 15.44 0.24
C ILE A 4 -0.54 16.32 -0.84
N SER A 5 -0.08 16.14 -2.07
CA SER A 5 -0.71 16.66 -3.26
C SER A 5 -0.91 15.56 -4.32
N VAL A 6 -1.87 15.77 -5.19
CA VAL A 6 -2.13 14.90 -6.34
C VAL A 6 -1.94 15.73 -7.59
N SER A 7 -1.13 15.22 -8.52
CA SER A 7 -0.89 15.94 -9.79
C SER A 7 -2.18 16.00 -10.62
N SER A 8 -2.36 17.08 -11.39
CA SER A 8 -3.51 17.24 -12.28
C SER A 8 -3.59 16.10 -13.31
N GLU A 9 -2.44 15.72 -13.88
CA GLU A 9 -2.37 14.60 -14.83
C GLU A 9 -2.92 13.30 -14.25
N PHE A 10 -2.58 12.98 -12.99
CA PHE A 10 -3.09 11.77 -12.34
C PHE A 10 -4.59 11.89 -12.04
N SER A 11 -5.04 13.03 -11.51
CA SER A 11 -6.46 13.27 -11.20
C SER A 11 -7.36 13.20 -12.43
N GLU A 12 -6.88 13.69 -13.58
CA GLU A 12 -7.61 13.61 -14.86
C GLU A 12 -7.75 12.17 -15.36
N ARG A 13 -6.71 11.32 -15.17
CA ARG A 13 -6.72 9.93 -15.63
C ARG A 13 -7.45 8.99 -14.68
N VAL A 14 -7.49 9.30 -13.40
CA VAL A 14 -8.05 8.46 -12.34
C VAL A 14 -8.94 9.29 -11.41
N PRO A 15 -10.04 9.89 -11.89
CA PRO A 15 -10.84 10.85 -11.13
C PRO A 15 -11.56 10.23 -9.92
N GLN A 16 -11.77 8.93 -9.91
CA GLN A 16 -12.37 8.21 -8.78
C GLN A 16 -11.37 7.84 -7.68
N PHE A 17 -10.08 8.15 -7.83
CA PHE A 17 -9.08 7.83 -6.80
C PHE A 17 -9.43 8.49 -5.47
N ARG A 18 -9.32 7.72 -4.41
CA ARG A 18 -9.42 8.16 -3.02
C ARG A 18 -8.27 7.53 -2.25
N GLY A 19 -7.39 8.34 -1.75
CA GLY A 19 -6.25 7.88 -0.95
C GLY A 19 -6.37 8.27 0.51
N ALA A 20 -5.59 7.61 1.36
CA ALA A 20 -5.40 8.03 2.74
C ALA A 20 -3.94 7.91 3.15
N PHE A 21 -3.48 8.89 3.92
CA PHE A 21 -2.23 8.85 4.66
C PHE A 21 -2.50 8.81 6.16
N LEU A 22 -1.83 7.90 6.85
CA LEU A 22 -1.74 7.89 8.31
C LEU A 22 -0.27 8.16 8.67
N GLU A 23 0.01 9.34 9.24
CA GLU A 23 1.32 9.69 9.79
C GLU A 23 1.26 9.46 11.30
N VAL A 24 2.09 8.55 11.83
CA VAL A 24 1.96 8.09 13.21
C VAL A 24 3.31 7.66 13.79
N THR A 25 3.49 7.86 15.09
CA THR A 25 4.60 7.26 15.84
C THR A 25 4.29 5.83 16.19
N VAL A 26 5.26 4.94 16.01
CA VAL A 26 5.09 3.50 16.19
C VAL A 26 6.32 2.87 16.84
N GLN A 27 6.16 1.64 17.28
CA GLN A 27 7.25 0.76 17.67
C GLN A 27 7.20 -0.50 16.81
N ASN A 28 8.20 -0.68 15.94
CA ASN A 28 8.31 -1.90 15.14
C ASN A 28 8.89 -3.05 15.96
N SER A 29 8.43 -4.25 15.71
CA SER A 29 8.85 -5.46 16.42
C SER A 29 8.66 -6.70 15.55
N ALA A 30 9.06 -7.85 16.02
CA ALA A 30 8.64 -9.12 15.43
C ALA A 30 7.11 -9.28 15.57
N THR A 31 6.48 -9.84 14.56
CA THR A 31 5.03 -10.08 14.54
C THR A 31 4.61 -11.02 15.65
N SER A 32 3.61 -10.61 16.44
CA SER A 32 3.07 -11.45 17.51
C SER A 32 2.21 -12.60 16.97
N PRO A 33 2.07 -13.69 17.73
CA PRO A 33 1.17 -14.79 17.36
C PRO A 33 -0.29 -14.34 17.19
N GLU A 34 -0.74 -13.36 17.97
CA GLU A 34 -2.11 -12.83 17.91
C GLU A 34 -2.36 -12.09 16.60
N LEU A 35 -1.43 -11.21 16.18
CA LEU A 35 -1.51 -10.55 14.87
C LEU A 35 -1.49 -11.57 13.74
N TRP A 36 -0.62 -12.59 13.87
CA TRP A 36 -0.52 -13.63 12.84
C TRP A 36 -1.82 -14.43 12.71
N ALA A 37 -2.50 -14.75 13.81
CA ALA A 37 -3.80 -15.41 13.80
C ALA A 37 -4.89 -14.57 13.09
N GLU A 38 -4.89 -13.25 13.23
CA GLU A 38 -5.80 -12.37 12.49
C GLU A 38 -5.52 -12.36 10.98
N ILE A 39 -4.24 -12.41 10.60
CA ILE A 39 -3.83 -12.54 9.20
C ILE A 39 -4.33 -13.86 8.62
N GLU A 40 -4.14 -14.98 9.34
CA GLU A 40 -4.62 -16.29 8.92
C GLU A 40 -6.14 -16.31 8.75
N ALA A 41 -6.90 -15.78 9.70
CA ALA A 41 -8.36 -15.67 9.60
C ALA A 41 -8.81 -14.82 8.39
N SER A 42 -8.09 -13.74 8.09
CA SER A 42 -8.35 -12.91 6.90
C SER A 42 -8.03 -13.65 5.60
N CYS A 43 -6.98 -14.47 5.60
CA CYS A 43 -6.63 -15.34 4.47
C CYS A 43 -7.70 -16.41 4.22
N GLU A 44 -8.20 -17.05 5.27
CA GLU A 44 -9.29 -18.03 5.17
C GLU A 44 -10.56 -17.42 4.57
N LYS A 45 -10.93 -16.20 5.02
CA LYS A 45 -12.05 -15.46 4.44
C LYS A 45 -11.84 -15.15 2.96
N LEU A 46 -10.64 -14.71 2.58
CA LEU A 46 -10.31 -14.46 1.17
C LEU A 46 -10.45 -15.73 0.32
N GLN A 47 -10.02 -16.89 0.84
CA GLN A 47 -10.12 -18.19 0.17
C GLN A 47 -11.57 -18.69 0.06
N ALA A 48 -12.44 -18.33 1.01
CA ALA A 48 -13.86 -18.65 0.94
C ALA A 48 -14.59 -17.81 -0.14
N ASP A 49 -14.17 -16.55 -0.32
CA ASP A 49 -14.86 -15.60 -1.20
C ASP A 49 -14.34 -15.61 -2.65
N PHE A 50 -13.07 -15.98 -2.87
CA PHE A 50 -12.40 -15.86 -4.18
C PHE A 50 -11.56 -17.07 -4.55
N THR A 51 -11.29 -17.17 -5.86
CA THR A 51 -10.30 -18.09 -6.45
C THR A 51 -9.22 -17.31 -7.19
N THR A 52 -8.17 -17.99 -7.67
CA THR A 52 -7.12 -17.36 -8.49
C THR A 52 -7.67 -16.76 -9.80
N GLU A 53 -8.78 -17.31 -10.32
CA GLU A 53 -9.45 -16.85 -11.54
C GLU A 53 -10.34 -15.63 -11.28
N THR A 54 -11.03 -15.60 -10.12
CA THR A 54 -12.02 -14.57 -9.80
C THR A 54 -11.43 -13.35 -9.08
N ILE A 55 -10.28 -13.45 -8.43
CA ILE A 55 -9.70 -12.36 -7.64
C ILE A 55 -9.51 -11.04 -8.42
N LYS A 56 -9.22 -11.13 -9.72
CA LYS A 56 -9.09 -9.96 -10.59
C LYS A 56 -10.40 -9.18 -10.79
N SER A 57 -11.54 -9.77 -10.44
CA SER A 57 -12.87 -9.14 -10.51
C SER A 57 -13.33 -8.54 -9.17
N ARG A 58 -12.57 -8.70 -8.09
CA ARG A 58 -12.78 -7.95 -6.85
C ARG A 58 -12.71 -6.45 -7.16
N SER A 59 -13.74 -5.67 -6.76
CA SER A 59 -13.90 -4.26 -7.18
C SER A 59 -12.64 -3.42 -6.99
N SER A 60 -12.05 -3.47 -5.80
CA SER A 60 -10.82 -2.75 -5.45
C SER A 60 -9.61 -3.14 -6.33
N ILE A 61 -9.45 -4.44 -6.63
CA ILE A 61 -8.37 -4.94 -7.50
C ILE A 61 -8.65 -4.59 -8.96
N ALA A 62 -9.89 -4.74 -9.42
CA ALA A 62 -10.29 -4.39 -10.78
C ALA A 62 -10.06 -2.89 -11.07
N ALA A 63 -10.44 -2.03 -10.11
CA ALA A 63 -10.24 -0.59 -10.22
C ALA A 63 -8.75 -0.21 -10.22
N THR A 64 -7.92 -0.83 -9.35
CA THR A 64 -6.46 -0.63 -9.38
C THR A 64 -5.87 -1.01 -10.73
N ARG A 65 -6.30 -2.13 -11.32
CA ARG A 65 -5.86 -2.56 -12.67
C ARG A 65 -6.31 -1.59 -13.76
N ALA A 66 -7.53 -1.03 -13.64
CA ALA A 66 -8.03 0.00 -14.56
C ALA A 66 -7.20 1.29 -14.46
N ALA A 67 -6.87 1.74 -13.25
CA ALA A 67 -6.01 2.90 -13.02
C ALA A 67 -4.62 2.73 -13.63
N TYR A 68 -4.00 1.54 -13.51
CA TYR A 68 -2.73 1.25 -14.18
C TYR A 68 -2.82 1.44 -15.70
N LYS A 69 -3.86 0.88 -16.32
CA LYS A 69 -4.09 1.04 -17.76
C LYS A 69 -4.30 2.49 -18.15
N ALA A 70 -5.07 3.26 -17.37
CA ALA A 70 -5.31 4.68 -17.61
C ALA A 70 -4.01 5.50 -17.51
N CYS A 71 -3.09 5.11 -16.64
CA CYS A 71 -1.76 5.72 -16.52
C CYS A 71 -0.75 5.21 -17.57
N GLY A 72 -1.10 4.20 -18.38
CA GLY A 72 -0.23 3.66 -19.44
C GLY A 72 0.58 2.43 -19.05
N LYS A 73 0.25 1.75 -17.92
CA LYS A 73 0.96 0.56 -17.45
C LYS A 73 0.14 -0.71 -17.63
N ASP A 74 0.79 -1.78 -18.05
CA ASP A 74 0.17 -3.11 -18.11
C ASP A 74 0.10 -3.76 -16.71
N PRO A 75 -1.11 -3.91 -16.10
CA PRO A 75 -1.26 -4.49 -14.78
C PRO A 75 -1.02 -6.00 -14.73
N SER A 76 -0.89 -6.67 -15.85
CA SER A 76 -0.56 -8.09 -15.90
C SER A 76 0.94 -8.32 -15.72
N ARG A 77 1.73 -7.42 -16.29
CA ARG A 77 3.21 -7.44 -16.18
C ARG A 77 3.68 -6.78 -14.86
N TYR A 78 3.05 -5.66 -14.48
CA TYR A 78 3.38 -4.88 -13.26
C TYR A 78 2.24 -4.99 -12.24
N ARG A 79 1.95 -6.22 -11.82
CA ARG A 79 0.79 -6.50 -10.97
C ARG A 79 0.82 -5.69 -9.67
N PRO A 80 -0.34 -5.11 -9.25
CA PRO A 80 -0.45 -4.46 -7.94
C PRO A 80 -0.08 -5.40 -6.80
N ALA A 81 0.52 -4.87 -5.73
CA ALA A 81 0.97 -5.66 -4.59
C ALA A 81 -0.19 -6.41 -3.92
N SER A 82 -1.35 -5.76 -3.76
CA SER A 82 -2.56 -6.38 -3.19
C SER A 82 -3.04 -7.60 -3.98
N GLU A 83 -3.01 -7.52 -5.32
CA GLU A 83 -3.35 -8.67 -6.17
C GLU A 83 -2.32 -9.78 -6.07
N GLN A 84 -1.02 -9.44 -5.97
CA GLN A 84 0.04 -10.44 -5.80
C GLN A 84 -0.10 -11.19 -4.48
N LEU A 85 -0.35 -10.44 -3.40
CA LEU A 85 -0.56 -10.98 -2.07
C LEU A 85 -1.78 -11.90 -2.02
N SER A 86 -2.93 -11.43 -2.55
CA SER A 86 -4.16 -12.21 -2.63
C SER A 86 -3.96 -13.51 -3.43
N ARG A 87 -3.31 -13.42 -4.60
CA ARG A 87 -3.03 -14.63 -5.42
C ARG A 87 -2.12 -15.62 -4.72
N ARG A 88 -1.16 -15.15 -3.93
CA ARG A 88 -0.29 -16.01 -3.14
C ARG A 88 -1.10 -16.83 -2.14
N VAL A 89 -2.02 -16.18 -1.41
CA VAL A 89 -2.95 -16.83 -0.47
C VAL A 89 -3.85 -17.85 -1.19
N LEU A 90 -4.47 -17.45 -2.30
CA LEU A 90 -5.37 -18.31 -3.09
C LEU A 90 -4.67 -19.50 -3.74
N GLN A 91 -3.35 -19.45 -3.91
CA GLN A 91 -2.53 -20.60 -4.36
C GLN A 91 -2.14 -21.53 -3.22
N GLY A 92 -2.61 -21.33 -2.00
CA GLY A 92 -2.22 -22.11 -0.82
C GLY A 92 -0.76 -21.91 -0.39
N LYS A 93 -0.11 -20.84 -0.84
CA LYS A 93 1.26 -20.51 -0.46
C LYS A 93 1.26 -19.69 0.83
N ALA A 94 2.01 -20.14 1.83
CA ALA A 94 2.16 -19.43 3.09
C ALA A 94 2.65 -17.98 2.87
N LEU A 95 2.10 -17.04 3.63
CA LEU A 95 2.68 -15.71 3.74
C LEU A 95 3.97 -15.80 4.55
N TYR A 96 4.87 -14.85 4.32
CA TYR A 96 6.08 -14.71 5.14
C TYR A 96 5.85 -13.60 6.14
N SER A 97 6.08 -13.88 7.41
CA SER A 97 6.19 -12.83 8.41
C SER A 97 7.50 -12.07 8.20
N VAL A 98 7.40 -10.75 8.20
CA VAL A 98 8.55 -9.85 8.08
C VAL A 98 8.78 -9.12 9.39
N ASP A 99 7.87 -8.26 9.75
CA ASP A 99 7.78 -7.53 11.03
C ASP A 99 6.34 -7.03 11.22
N THR A 100 6.05 -6.52 12.43
CA THR A 100 4.71 -6.08 12.79
C THR A 100 4.13 -5.07 11.80
N LEU A 101 4.91 -4.07 11.37
CA LEU A 101 4.39 -3.01 10.50
C LEU A 101 4.08 -3.52 9.08
N VAL A 102 4.97 -4.32 8.51
CA VAL A 102 4.73 -4.93 7.18
C VAL A 102 3.53 -5.87 7.22
N ASP A 103 3.44 -6.70 8.27
CA ASP A 103 2.43 -7.74 8.35
C ASP A 103 1.04 -7.17 8.62
N LEU A 104 0.90 -6.10 9.44
CA LEU A 104 -0.37 -5.40 9.59
C LEU A 104 -0.80 -4.69 8.29
N GLY A 105 0.14 -4.14 7.54
CA GLY A 105 -0.13 -3.56 6.21
C GLY A 105 -0.63 -4.62 5.22
N ASN A 106 -0.04 -5.82 5.25
CA ASN A 106 -0.52 -6.96 4.47
C ASN A 106 -1.95 -7.36 4.87
N LEU A 107 -2.28 -7.36 6.18
CA LEU A 107 -3.63 -7.64 6.66
C LEU A 107 -4.65 -6.63 6.12
N VAL A 108 -4.37 -5.32 6.20
CA VAL A 108 -5.23 -4.28 5.63
C VAL A 108 -5.40 -4.48 4.12
N SER A 109 -4.33 -4.84 3.42
CA SER A 109 -4.37 -5.10 1.97
C SER A 109 -5.18 -6.35 1.60
N ILE A 110 -5.13 -7.43 2.39
CA ILE A 110 -5.95 -8.64 2.21
C ILE A 110 -7.43 -8.30 2.47
N PHE A 111 -7.71 -7.60 3.57
CA PHE A 111 -9.06 -7.18 3.95
C PHE A 111 -9.73 -6.35 2.86
N SER A 112 -9.09 -5.29 2.39
CA SER A 112 -9.68 -4.32 1.46
C SER A 112 -9.49 -4.68 -0.03
N GLY A 113 -8.39 -5.37 -0.37
CA GLY A 113 -7.90 -5.51 -1.74
C GLY A 113 -7.20 -4.26 -2.26
N TYR A 114 -7.10 -3.20 -1.45
CA TYR A 114 -6.31 -2.02 -1.79
C TYR A 114 -4.81 -2.29 -1.64
N PRO A 115 -3.97 -1.79 -2.55
CA PRO A 115 -2.55 -1.69 -2.27
C PRO A 115 -2.30 -0.79 -1.05
N THR A 116 -1.34 -1.18 -0.23
CA THR A 116 -0.85 -0.37 0.89
C THR A 116 0.63 -0.08 0.69
N GLY A 117 1.08 1.09 1.13
CA GLY A 117 2.49 1.47 1.21
C GLY A 117 2.86 1.77 2.66
N LEU A 118 4.02 1.28 3.11
CA LEU A 118 4.51 1.50 4.46
C LEU A 118 5.93 2.04 4.40
N LEU A 119 6.09 3.31 4.75
CA LEU A 119 7.33 4.04 4.60
C LEU A 119 7.84 4.52 5.96
N ASP A 120 9.15 4.46 6.13
CA ASP A 120 9.84 5.15 7.22
C ASP A 120 9.78 6.65 6.96
N ALA A 121 8.96 7.37 7.71
CA ALA A 121 8.72 8.80 7.51
C ALA A 121 9.97 9.65 7.76
N ASP A 122 10.94 9.16 8.56
CA ASP A 122 12.20 9.86 8.81
C ASP A 122 13.17 9.80 7.62
N LYS A 123 12.92 8.89 6.66
CA LYS A 123 13.70 8.79 5.42
C LYS A 123 13.12 9.60 4.26
N ILE A 124 11.95 10.20 4.44
CA ILE A 124 11.32 11.08 3.45
C ILE A 124 12.02 12.43 3.47
N VAL A 125 12.45 12.91 2.30
CA VAL A 125 13.16 14.18 2.17
C VAL A 125 12.16 15.29 1.84
N GLY A 126 12.20 16.37 2.63
CA GLY A 126 11.28 17.50 2.50
C GLY A 126 10.04 17.35 3.36
N THR A 127 9.03 18.17 3.07
CA THR A 127 7.78 18.26 3.84
C THR A 127 6.52 17.94 3.03
N SER A 128 6.69 17.56 1.77
CA SER A 128 5.58 17.24 0.86
C SER A 128 5.84 15.94 0.12
N VAL A 129 4.74 15.24 -0.15
CA VAL A 129 4.70 14.05 -1.01
C VAL A 129 3.69 14.32 -2.12
N GLU A 130 4.06 14.05 -3.36
CA GLU A 130 3.18 14.20 -4.52
C GLU A 130 2.85 12.83 -5.11
N LEU A 131 1.56 12.55 -5.32
CA LEU A 131 1.09 11.44 -6.15
C LEU A 131 1.00 11.90 -7.60
N GLY A 132 1.69 11.20 -8.48
CA GLY A 132 1.68 11.45 -9.92
C GLY A 132 1.88 10.17 -10.71
N ILE A 133 2.29 10.30 -11.97
CA ILE A 133 2.58 9.18 -12.87
C ILE A 133 4.09 9.06 -13.06
N GLY A 134 4.61 7.84 -13.00
CA GLY A 134 6.01 7.53 -13.20
C GLY A 134 6.47 7.93 -14.61
N ARG A 135 7.67 8.51 -14.71
CA ARG A 135 8.26 9.02 -15.96
C ARG A 135 9.17 7.97 -16.58
N ALA A 136 9.47 8.15 -17.87
CA ALA A 136 10.47 7.33 -18.56
C ALA A 136 11.84 7.50 -17.87
N ASP A 137 12.56 6.40 -17.73
CA ASP A 137 13.91 6.32 -17.14
C ASP A 137 14.03 6.89 -15.71
N GLU A 138 12.89 7.14 -15.01
CA GLU A 138 12.90 7.61 -13.63
C GLU A 138 13.57 6.55 -12.73
N PRO A 139 14.62 6.93 -11.97
CA PRO A 139 15.33 5.99 -11.11
C PRO A 139 14.42 5.46 -10.00
N TYR A 140 14.33 4.14 -9.89
CA TYR A 140 13.55 3.49 -8.83
C TYR A 140 14.11 2.11 -8.51
N GLU A 141 14.36 1.86 -7.23
CA GLU A 141 14.72 0.54 -6.73
C GLU A 141 13.62 0.04 -5.80
N GLY A 142 12.86 -0.97 -6.27
CA GLY A 142 11.76 -1.55 -5.51
C GLY A 142 12.23 -2.60 -4.51
N ILE A 143 11.62 -2.64 -3.32
CA ILE A 143 11.91 -3.62 -2.27
C ILE A 143 11.70 -5.04 -2.83
N GLY A 144 12.74 -5.87 -2.75
CA GLY A 144 12.72 -7.26 -3.24
C GLY A 144 12.64 -7.42 -4.76
N ARG A 145 12.79 -6.31 -5.54
CA ARG A 145 12.67 -6.33 -7.01
C ARG A 145 13.88 -5.76 -7.73
N GLY A 146 14.77 -5.04 -7.03
CA GLY A 146 15.84 -4.29 -7.64
C GLY A 146 15.31 -3.13 -8.50
N ARG A 147 16.04 -2.79 -9.57
CA ARG A 147 15.66 -1.71 -10.49
C ARG A 147 14.31 -2.00 -11.16
N LEU A 148 13.33 -1.13 -10.93
CA LEU A 148 11.96 -1.26 -11.44
C LEU A 148 11.65 -0.10 -12.40
N ASN A 149 11.14 -0.41 -13.60
CA ASN A 149 10.61 0.60 -14.50
C ASN A 149 9.24 1.07 -14.01
N ILE A 150 9.19 2.27 -13.44
CA ILE A 150 7.98 2.88 -12.90
C ILE A 150 7.22 3.77 -13.89
N GLU A 151 7.72 3.93 -15.13
CA GLU A 151 7.01 4.66 -16.18
C GLU A 151 5.56 4.18 -16.31
N GLY A 152 4.61 5.13 -16.24
CA GLY A 152 3.17 4.83 -16.31
C GLY A 152 2.58 4.17 -15.05
N LEU A 153 3.32 4.02 -13.96
CA LEU A 153 2.75 3.62 -12.67
C LEU A 153 2.27 4.85 -11.88
N PRO A 154 1.22 4.74 -11.05
CA PRO A 154 1.02 5.69 -9.96
C PRO A 154 2.24 5.68 -9.04
N VAL A 155 2.78 6.85 -8.74
CA VAL A 155 4.03 6.98 -7.97
C VAL A 155 3.94 8.14 -7.01
N TYR A 156 4.36 7.91 -5.77
CA TYR A 156 4.56 8.97 -4.78
C TYR A 156 6.00 9.44 -4.81
N ARG A 157 6.19 10.76 -4.74
CA ARG A 157 7.51 11.40 -4.75
C ARG A 157 7.67 12.32 -3.57
N ASP A 158 8.86 12.34 -3.01
CA ASP A 158 9.33 13.40 -2.12
C ASP A 158 10.21 14.40 -2.88
N ALA A 159 10.94 15.26 -2.17
CA ALA A 159 11.79 16.27 -2.79
C ALA A 159 12.94 15.70 -3.63
N VAL A 160 13.31 14.43 -3.46
CA VAL A 160 14.44 13.80 -4.16
C VAL A 160 13.97 12.93 -5.33
N GLY A 161 12.82 12.27 -5.22
CA GLY A 161 12.32 11.39 -6.26
C GLY A 161 11.28 10.39 -5.76
N ALA A 162 11.06 9.35 -6.54
CA ALA A 162 10.03 8.35 -6.27
C ALA A 162 10.31 7.52 -4.99
N ILE A 163 9.30 7.38 -4.13
CA ILE A 163 9.39 6.69 -2.83
C ILE A 163 8.44 5.50 -2.68
N ALA A 164 7.32 5.50 -3.39
CA ALA A 164 6.34 4.42 -3.30
C ALA A 164 5.55 4.26 -4.61
N SER A 165 5.09 3.04 -4.84
CA SER A 165 4.13 2.72 -5.89
C SER A 165 3.25 1.55 -5.45
N PRO A 166 2.01 1.40 -5.97
CA PRO A 166 1.14 0.26 -5.62
C PRO A 166 1.69 -1.11 -6.06
N THR A 167 2.82 -1.15 -6.77
CA THR A 167 3.52 -2.38 -7.16
C THR A 167 4.58 -2.80 -6.14
N SER A 168 5.34 -1.84 -5.61
CA SER A 168 6.40 -2.03 -4.61
C SER A 168 6.89 -0.68 -4.12
N ASP A 169 7.14 -0.54 -2.84
CA ASP A 169 7.79 0.65 -2.25
C ASP A 169 9.28 0.69 -2.56
N SER A 170 9.88 1.88 -2.46
CA SER A 170 11.31 2.08 -2.72
C SER A 170 12.16 1.63 -1.53
N THR A 171 13.31 1.03 -1.82
CA THR A 171 14.32 0.71 -0.80
C THR A 171 14.80 1.94 -0.03
N ARG A 172 14.67 3.16 -0.62
CA ARG A 172 15.09 4.41 -0.01
C ARG A 172 14.29 4.78 1.25
N THR A 173 13.01 4.45 1.27
CA THR A 173 12.10 4.72 2.41
C THR A 173 11.63 3.44 3.11
N MET A 174 12.33 2.34 2.87
CA MET A 174 12.02 1.03 3.45
C MET A 174 12.03 1.07 4.97
N LEU A 175 11.05 0.40 5.59
CA LEU A 175 10.99 0.16 7.02
C LEU A 175 12.24 -0.59 7.54
N SER A 176 12.50 -0.42 8.81
CA SER A 176 13.57 -1.11 9.53
C SER A 176 13.08 -1.46 10.94
N PRO A 177 13.80 -2.33 11.68
CA PRO A 177 13.46 -2.61 13.08
C PRO A 177 13.47 -1.38 13.99
N THR A 178 14.16 -0.31 13.58
CA THR A 178 14.27 0.95 14.34
C THR A 178 13.32 2.04 13.84
N THR A 179 12.45 1.75 12.87
CA THR A 179 11.46 2.71 12.40
C THR A 179 10.51 3.08 13.53
N CYS A 180 10.44 4.38 13.85
CA CYS A 180 9.58 4.92 14.90
C CYS A 180 8.56 5.96 14.39
N ARG A 181 8.66 6.39 13.13
CA ARG A 181 7.67 7.22 12.46
C ARG A 181 7.25 6.56 11.16
N LEU A 182 5.97 6.22 11.09
CA LEU A 182 5.38 5.53 9.95
C LEU A 182 4.57 6.52 9.10
N LEU A 183 4.74 6.44 7.78
CA LEU A 183 3.77 6.91 6.82
C LEU A 183 3.08 5.69 6.21
N PHE A 184 1.81 5.47 6.58
CA PHE A 184 1.00 4.40 6.03
C PHE A 184 0.08 4.97 4.94
N ILE A 185 0.16 4.42 3.74
CA ILE A 185 -0.60 4.83 2.57
C ILE A 185 -1.63 3.75 2.22
N ILE A 186 -2.88 4.16 1.99
CA ILE A 186 -3.94 3.29 1.46
C ILE A 186 -4.38 3.83 0.11
N HIS A 187 -4.43 2.97 -0.91
CA HIS A 187 -4.67 3.37 -2.29
C HIS A 187 -6.03 2.86 -2.80
N GLY A 188 -7.13 3.62 -2.59
CA GLY A 188 -8.45 3.31 -3.13
C GLY A 188 -8.62 3.86 -4.55
N TYR A 189 -8.87 2.98 -5.53
CA TYR A 189 -9.03 3.36 -6.94
C TYR A 189 -10.47 3.24 -7.44
N ASP A 190 -11.39 2.76 -6.60
CA ASP A 190 -12.78 2.47 -6.95
C ASP A 190 -13.78 3.56 -6.53
N GLY A 191 -13.32 4.57 -5.81
CA GLY A 191 -14.16 5.63 -5.27
C GLY A 191 -15.03 5.20 -4.09
N ASP A 192 -14.81 4.02 -3.52
CA ASP A 192 -15.55 3.51 -2.38
C ASP A 192 -15.04 4.15 -1.07
N GLU A 193 -15.71 5.22 -0.67
CA GLU A 193 -15.36 5.97 0.55
C GLU A 193 -15.63 5.16 1.82
N GLN A 194 -16.61 4.25 1.79
CA GLN A 194 -16.90 3.39 2.94
C GLN A 194 -15.80 2.37 3.14
N LEU A 195 -15.40 1.63 2.10
CA LEU A 195 -14.32 0.65 2.18
C LEU A 195 -12.98 1.33 2.54
N LEU A 196 -12.73 2.55 2.03
CA LEU A 196 -11.57 3.33 2.43
C LEU A 196 -11.60 3.66 3.93
N GLN A 197 -12.76 4.09 4.47
CA GLN A 197 -12.89 4.38 5.90
C GLN A 197 -12.70 3.12 6.75
N GLU A 198 -13.32 2.00 6.38
CA GLU A 198 -13.14 0.72 7.06
C GLU A 198 -11.67 0.27 7.05
N SER A 199 -10.96 0.52 5.96
CA SER A 199 -9.51 0.22 5.86
C SER A 199 -8.66 1.11 6.75
N ILE A 200 -9.02 2.39 6.89
CA ILE A 200 -8.37 3.35 7.81
C ILE A 200 -8.60 2.92 9.25
N ASP A 201 -9.85 2.59 9.61
CA ASP A 201 -10.22 2.21 10.96
C ASP A 201 -9.50 0.91 11.38
N LEU A 202 -9.44 -0.07 10.47
CA LEU A 202 -8.68 -1.30 10.69
C LEU A 202 -7.19 -1.01 10.87
N ALA A 203 -6.59 -0.17 10.01
CA ALA A 203 -5.18 0.19 10.13
C ALA A 203 -4.87 0.86 11.49
N GLN A 204 -5.73 1.78 11.94
CA GLN A 204 -5.57 2.45 13.24
C GLN A 204 -5.67 1.45 14.41
N ASP A 205 -6.69 0.57 14.40
CA ASP A 205 -6.87 -0.43 15.44
C ASP A 205 -5.66 -1.37 15.52
N LEU A 206 -5.18 -1.88 14.37
CA LEU A 206 -4.00 -2.75 14.32
C LEU A 206 -2.73 -2.04 14.80
N LEU A 207 -2.52 -0.79 14.39
CA LEU A 207 -1.37 0.01 14.81
C LEU A 207 -1.39 0.25 16.33
N GLN A 208 -2.55 0.55 16.91
CA GLN A 208 -2.70 0.74 18.36
C GLN A 208 -2.43 -0.55 19.14
N ARG A 209 -2.99 -1.68 18.70
CA ARG A 209 -2.87 -2.96 19.41
C ARG A 209 -1.48 -3.58 19.29
N TYR A 210 -0.84 -3.47 18.13
CA TYR A 210 0.36 -4.25 17.83
C TYR A 210 1.65 -3.44 17.64
N ALA A 211 1.54 -2.14 17.37
CA ALA A 211 2.69 -1.28 17.15
C ALA A 211 2.79 -0.12 18.16
N HIS A 212 2.06 -0.17 19.28
CA HIS A 212 2.04 0.87 20.33
C HIS A 212 1.90 2.28 19.74
N ALA A 213 1.05 2.41 18.73
CA ALA A 213 0.90 3.65 17.98
C ALA A 213 0.37 4.79 18.85
N GLY A 214 0.94 5.97 18.66
CA GLY A 214 0.39 7.22 19.16
C GLY A 214 -0.87 7.64 18.37
N GLU A 215 -1.32 8.87 18.59
CA GLU A 215 -2.41 9.45 17.81
C GLU A 215 -1.97 9.61 16.34
N ALA A 216 -2.73 9.00 15.43
CA ALA A 216 -2.44 9.09 14.00
C ALA A 216 -3.03 10.38 13.42
N ARG A 217 -2.21 11.11 12.66
CA ARG A 217 -2.71 12.15 11.78
C ARG A 217 -3.18 11.52 10.46
N ILE A 218 -4.45 11.67 10.14
CA ILE A 218 -5.06 11.11 8.94
C ILE A 218 -5.35 12.23 7.94
N VAL A 219 -4.96 12.01 6.69
CA VAL A 219 -5.27 12.88 5.56
C VAL A 219 -5.87 12.03 4.45
N LYS A 220 -7.12 12.34 4.07
CA LYS A 220 -7.77 11.78 2.87
C LYS A 220 -7.56 12.73 1.69
N PHE A 221 -7.38 12.19 0.48
CA PHE A 221 -7.10 12.98 -0.72
C PHE A 221 -7.53 12.25 -2.01
#